data_c865940bdc6c4cdb3a64d6d05992937b
#
_entry.id   c865940bdc6c4cdb3a64d6d05992937b
#
_cell.length_a   1.000
_cell.length_b   1.000
_cell.length_c   1.000
_cell.angle_alpha   90.00
_cell.angle_beta   90.00
_cell.angle_gamma   90.00
#
_symmetry.space_group_name_H-M   'P 1'
#
loop_
_entity.id
_entity.type
_entity.pdbx_description
1 polymer ?
#
loop_
_entity_poly.entity_id
_entity_poly.type
_entity_poly.pdbx_seq_one_letter_code
_entity_poly.pdbx_strand_id
1 'polypeptide(L)'
;MNPNLQALQPYPFERLRQLFAQVTPAAAYRPISLGIGEPKHPTPAVIRQAMAESLDQLASYPSTAGGMALRQACADWVLRRYGVALDAAQHVLPVIGSREALFAIAQVVVNATRPNPVVLCPNPFYQIYEGAALLAGAQPVFVPSQAEQGFAHAWDTVPEAIWQRTQLVYVCSPGNPTGAITSLAQWQLLFEACEKHGAVLVADECYSEIYFNNQPPLGMLQAAQQLGRDFTGLLAVTSLSKRSNAPGLRSGFVAGDPALIQQFLLYRTYHGSAMGGVVQAASAAAWADEAHVQANRAAYQAKFDAVLPLLRPHMQVSHPDAGFYLWPKIPPAFAGDDARFAQALLAQYNVVVLPGRYIARDVDGHNPGAGRVRMALVAEQAECLEAAQRVAAFCAAAA
;
A
#
# COMPACT_ATOMS: atom_id res chain seq x y z
N MET A 1 30.71 5.46 -0.13
CA MET A 1 29.24 5.34 0.11
C MET A 1 28.61 4.73 -1.11
N ASN A 2 27.49 4.02 -0.95
CA ASN A 2 26.73 3.47 -2.09
C ASN A 2 26.25 4.61 -3.00
N PRO A 3 26.66 4.68 -4.28
CA PRO A 3 26.28 5.77 -5.18
C PRO A 3 24.77 5.80 -5.46
N ASN A 4 24.09 4.67 -5.34
CA ASN A 4 22.64 4.58 -5.58
C ASN A 4 21.80 5.38 -4.55
N LEU A 5 22.37 5.72 -3.38
CA LEU A 5 21.71 6.60 -2.41
C LEU A 5 21.45 8.00 -2.98
N GLN A 6 22.29 8.47 -3.90
CA GLN A 6 22.12 9.78 -4.54
C GLN A 6 20.95 9.84 -5.54
N ALA A 7 20.51 8.66 -6.01
CA ALA A 7 19.36 8.55 -6.92
C ALA A 7 18.00 8.60 -6.17
N LEU A 8 18.01 8.44 -4.84
CA LEU A 8 16.78 8.49 -4.05
C LEU A 8 16.19 9.90 -4.05
N GLN A 9 14.89 9.98 -4.33
CA GLN A 9 14.14 11.23 -4.24
C GLN A 9 13.74 11.53 -2.78
N PRO A 10 13.60 12.81 -2.39
CA PRO A 10 13.05 13.16 -1.10
C PRO A 10 11.68 12.50 -0.88
N TYR A 11 11.48 11.93 0.31
CA TYR A 11 10.24 11.24 0.64
C TYR A 11 9.04 12.19 0.55
N PRO A 12 7.85 11.76 0.07
CA PRO A 12 6.71 12.65 -0.17
C PRO A 12 6.31 13.52 1.02
N PHE A 13 6.41 13.00 2.24
CA PHE A 13 6.09 13.77 3.45
C PHE A 13 7.15 14.82 3.77
N GLU A 14 8.41 14.61 3.41
CA GLU A 14 9.43 15.63 3.51
C GLU A 14 9.18 16.77 2.50
N ARG A 15 8.83 16.41 1.26
CA ARG A 15 8.40 17.40 0.26
C ARG A 15 7.16 18.18 0.72
N LEU A 16 6.20 17.50 1.35
CA LEU A 16 5.00 18.12 1.91
C LEU A 16 5.37 19.09 3.05
N ARG A 17 6.27 18.71 3.94
CA ARG A 17 6.77 19.57 5.02
C ARG A 17 7.45 20.83 4.46
N GLN A 18 8.27 20.69 3.43
CA GLN A 18 8.92 21.80 2.74
C GLN A 18 7.90 22.71 2.04
N LEU A 19 6.90 22.14 1.38
CA LEU A 19 5.82 22.90 0.73
C LEU A 19 5.08 23.81 1.71
N PHE A 20 4.87 23.35 2.93
CA PHE A 20 4.12 24.07 3.96
C PHE A 20 4.99 24.92 4.88
N ALA A 21 6.32 24.92 4.74
CA ALA A 21 7.24 25.56 5.67
C ALA A 21 7.00 27.07 5.87
N GLN A 22 6.43 27.75 4.87
CA GLN A 22 6.15 29.18 4.92
C GLN A 22 4.64 29.51 4.89
N VAL A 23 3.79 28.48 5.01
CA VAL A 23 2.34 28.67 5.04
C VAL A 23 1.88 28.88 6.48
N THR A 24 1.22 29.97 6.76
CA THR A 24 0.55 30.20 8.05
C THR A 24 -0.86 29.65 7.97
N PRO A 25 -1.19 28.58 8.72
CA PRO A 25 -2.54 28.01 8.72
C PRO A 25 -3.56 28.97 9.33
N ALA A 26 -4.81 28.91 8.86
CA ALA A 26 -5.91 29.69 9.40
C ALA A 26 -6.13 29.41 10.90
N ALA A 27 -5.89 30.42 11.74
CA ALA A 27 -6.03 30.30 13.19
C ALA A 27 -7.46 30.05 13.69
N ALA A 28 -8.46 30.36 12.83
CA ALA A 28 -9.88 30.14 13.13
C ALA A 28 -10.27 28.66 13.14
N TYR A 29 -9.42 27.78 12.61
CA TYR A 29 -9.69 26.34 12.47
C TYR A 29 -8.63 25.50 13.18
N ARG A 30 -9.07 24.46 13.91
CA ARG A 30 -8.14 23.44 14.41
C ARG A 30 -7.51 22.68 13.23
N PRO A 31 -6.25 22.19 13.38
CA PRO A 31 -5.61 21.46 12.30
C PRO A 31 -6.30 20.10 12.05
N ILE A 32 -6.54 19.75 10.77
CA ILE A 32 -6.99 18.42 10.36
C ILE A 32 -6.06 17.93 9.25
N SER A 33 -5.53 16.70 9.38
CA SER A 33 -4.67 16.09 8.39
C SER A 33 -5.33 14.90 7.70
N LEU A 34 -5.55 15.03 6.40
CA LEU A 34 -5.92 13.95 5.48
C LEU A 34 -4.72 13.50 4.63
N GLY A 35 -3.51 14.03 4.88
CA GLY A 35 -2.33 13.74 4.07
C GLY A 35 -1.66 12.40 4.36
N ILE A 36 -1.72 11.92 5.62
CA ILE A 36 -1.02 10.72 6.08
C ILE A 36 -1.97 9.55 6.21
N GLY A 37 -1.67 8.44 5.51
CA GLY A 37 -2.47 7.20 5.54
C GLY A 37 -2.11 6.30 6.73
N GLU A 38 -2.21 6.81 7.94
CA GLU A 38 -2.03 6.06 9.19
C GLU A 38 -3.37 5.93 9.91
N PRO A 39 -3.91 4.69 10.09
CA PRO A 39 -5.14 4.48 10.80
C PRO A 39 -5.12 5.09 12.20
N LYS A 40 -6.19 5.80 12.55
CA LYS A 40 -6.34 6.44 13.88
C LYS A 40 -7.40 5.75 14.77
N HIS A 41 -8.06 4.71 14.26
CA HIS A 41 -8.93 3.89 15.12
C HIS A 41 -8.12 3.18 16.20
N PRO A 42 -8.70 2.91 17.36
CA PRO A 42 -7.99 2.19 18.44
C PRO A 42 -7.53 0.81 18.00
N THR A 43 -6.34 0.42 18.42
CA THR A 43 -5.87 -0.96 18.26
C THR A 43 -6.82 -1.92 19.01
N PRO A 44 -7.30 -2.98 18.37
CA PRO A 44 -8.24 -3.93 18.95
C PRO A 44 -7.79 -4.53 20.29
N ALA A 45 -8.75 -4.77 21.17
CA ALA A 45 -8.46 -5.31 22.51
C ALA A 45 -7.76 -6.68 22.46
N VAL A 46 -8.16 -7.55 21.52
CA VAL A 46 -7.57 -8.88 21.29
C VAL A 46 -6.05 -8.81 21.07
N ILE A 47 -5.58 -7.80 20.32
CA ILE A 47 -4.15 -7.59 20.07
C ILE A 47 -3.43 -7.15 21.35
N ARG A 48 -3.98 -6.15 22.04
CA ARG A 48 -3.38 -5.61 23.28
C ARG A 48 -3.31 -6.65 24.39
N GLN A 49 -4.36 -7.45 24.51
CA GLN A 49 -4.43 -8.53 25.49
C GLN A 49 -3.39 -9.61 25.18
N ALA A 50 -3.33 -10.11 23.96
CA ALA A 50 -2.34 -11.12 23.55
C ALA A 50 -0.90 -10.65 23.77
N MET A 51 -0.62 -9.35 23.55
CA MET A 51 0.70 -8.78 23.89
C MET A 51 0.98 -8.84 25.38
N ALA A 52 0.03 -8.41 26.22
CA ALA A 52 0.19 -8.38 27.68
C ALA A 52 0.42 -9.78 28.27
N GLU A 53 -0.28 -10.78 27.73
CA GLU A 53 -0.17 -12.18 28.18
C GLU A 53 1.11 -12.88 27.69
N SER A 54 1.88 -12.27 26.78
CA SER A 54 3.04 -12.90 26.14
C SER A 54 4.37 -12.22 26.50
N LEU A 55 4.42 -11.35 27.51
CA LEU A 55 5.62 -10.56 27.86
C LEU A 55 6.81 -11.43 28.25
N ASP A 56 6.60 -12.64 28.75
CA ASP A 56 7.67 -13.58 29.09
C ASP A 56 8.50 -13.99 27.86
N GLN A 57 7.95 -13.87 26.64
CA GLN A 57 8.67 -14.15 25.40
C GLN A 57 9.78 -13.12 25.09
N LEU A 58 9.91 -12.05 25.86
CA LEU A 58 11.03 -11.10 25.76
C LEU A 58 12.36 -11.73 26.18
N ALA A 59 12.35 -12.81 26.92
CA ALA A 59 13.57 -13.46 27.44
C ALA A 59 14.38 -14.22 26.39
N SER A 60 13.88 -14.43 25.17
CA SER A 60 14.50 -15.25 24.15
C SER A 60 14.58 -14.57 22.78
N TYR A 61 15.64 -14.83 22.04
CA TYR A 61 15.74 -14.41 20.64
C TYR A 61 14.67 -15.11 19.79
N PRO A 62 13.91 -14.36 18.98
CA PRO A 62 12.95 -14.96 18.07
C PRO A 62 13.63 -15.61 16.86
N SER A 63 13.03 -16.69 16.35
CA SER A 63 13.42 -17.26 15.06
C SER A 63 13.09 -16.28 13.91
N THR A 64 14.00 -16.12 12.96
CA THR A 64 13.76 -15.32 11.74
C THR A 64 12.58 -15.87 10.92
N ALA A 65 12.38 -17.19 10.91
CA ALA A 65 11.27 -17.83 10.22
C ALA A 65 9.91 -17.49 10.87
N GLY A 66 9.87 -17.00 12.10
CA GLY A 66 8.67 -16.88 12.90
C GLY A 66 8.19 -18.23 13.46
N GLY A 67 7.42 -18.17 14.54
CA GLY A 67 6.83 -19.36 15.17
C GLY A 67 5.75 -20.00 14.29
N MET A 68 5.63 -21.34 14.37
CA MET A 68 4.66 -22.08 13.58
C MET A 68 3.21 -21.66 13.87
N ALA A 69 2.90 -21.29 15.10
CA ALA A 69 1.56 -20.81 15.48
C ALA A 69 1.15 -19.55 14.66
N LEU A 70 2.07 -18.59 14.48
CA LEU A 70 1.81 -17.41 13.66
C LEU A 70 1.72 -17.76 12.18
N ARG A 71 2.64 -18.60 11.67
CA ARG A 71 2.63 -19.00 10.26
C ARG A 71 1.34 -19.75 9.91
N GLN A 72 0.86 -20.61 10.81
CA GLN A 72 -0.41 -21.31 10.64
C GLN A 72 -1.59 -20.35 10.67
N ALA A 73 -1.64 -19.39 11.62
CA ALA A 73 -2.69 -18.38 11.67
C ALA A 73 -2.77 -17.55 10.38
N CYS A 74 -1.62 -17.21 9.77
CA CYS A 74 -1.56 -16.54 8.47
C CYS A 74 -2.11 -17.44 7.34
N ALA A 75 -1.68 -18.71 7.28
CA ALA A 75 -2.17 -19.67 6.27
C ALA A 75 -3.68 -19.92 6.40
N ASP A 76 -4.18 -20.08 7.61
CA ASP A 76 -5.61 -20.23 7.90
C ASP A 76 -6.41 -18.99 7.49
N TRP A 77 -5.85 -17.79 7.69
CA TRP A 77 -6.47 -16.57 7.22
C TRP A 77 -6.54 -16.51 5.69
N VAL A 78 -5.46 -16.87 4.98
CA VAL A 78 -5.45 -16.93 3.50
C VAL A 78 -6.50 -17.93 3.00
N LEU A 79 -6.62 -19.08 3.65
CA LEU A 79 -7.64 -20.07 3.32
C LEU A 79 -9.06 -19.51 3.51
N ARG A 80 -9.34 -18.88 4.68
CA ARG A 80 -10.67 -18.28 4.96
C ARG A 80 -11.00 -17.15 3.99
N ARG A 81 -10.00 -16.30 3.69
CA ARG A 81 -10.22 -15.06 2.93
C ARG A 81 -10.26 -15.30 1.44
N TYR A 82 -9.40 -16.16 0.91
CA TYR A 82 -9.18 -16.36 -0.52
C TYR A 82 -9.51 -17.76 -1.03
N GLY A 83 -9.78 -18.70 -0.15
CA GLY A 83 -9.97 -20.10 -0.54
C GLY A 83 -8.69 -20.81 -1.00
N VAL A 84 -7.52 -20.23 -0.69
CA VAL A 84 -6.21 -20.73 -1.09
C VAL A 84 -5.56 -21.48 0.05
N ALA A 85 -5.28 -22.78 -0.14
CA ALA A 85 -4.57 -23.59 0.85
C ALA A 85 -3.06 -23.41 0.73
N LEU A 86 -2.41 -23.04 1.82
CA LEU A 86 -0.96 -22.86 1.91
C LEU A 86 -0.36 -23.78 2.97
N ASP A 87 0.78 -24.36 2.68
CA ASP A 87 1.64 -24.99 3.70
C ASP A 87 2.31 -23.86 4.51
N ALA A 88 1.96 -23.77 5.79
CA ALA A 88 2.48 -22.75 6.67
C ALA A 88 4.01 -22.79 6.81
N ALA A 89 4.64 -23.96 6.66
CA ALA A 89 6.08 -24.14 6.77
C ALA A 89 6.85 -23.73 5.51
N GLN A 90 6.22 -23.73 4.33
CA GLN A 90 6.90 -23.49 3.06
C GLN A 90 6.49 -22.18 2.40
N HIS A 91 5.19 -21.86 2.44
CA HIS A 91 4.62 -20.77 1.67
C HIS A 91 4.45 -19.46 2.46
N VAL A 92 4.66 -19.44 3.79
CA VAL A 92 4.36 -18.28 4.63
C VAL A 92 5.60 -17.83 5.41
N LEU A 93 5.91 -16.55 5.38
CA LEU A 93 6.99 -15.94 6.17
C LEU A 93 6.50 -14.66 6.86
N PRO A 94 6.38 -14.64 8.20
CA PRO A 94 6.11 -13.42 8.95
C PRO A 94 7.20 -12.37 8.78
N VAL A 95 6.80 -11.10 8.68
CA VAL A 95 7.70 -9.95 8.46
C VAL A 95 7.39 -8.81 9.42
N ILE A 96 8.37 -7.95 9.68
CA ILE A 96 8.22 -6.78 10.56
C ILE A 96 7.52 -5.60 9.87
N GLY A 97 6.39 -5.91 9.23
CA GLY A 97 5.56 -5.02 8.41
C GLY A 97 5.91 -5.07 6.94
N SER A 98 4.92 -4.77 6.09
CA SER A 98 5.07 -4.86 4.63
C SER A 98 6.16 -3.94 4.05
N ARG A 99 6.44 -2.79 4.67
CA ARG A 99 7.49 -1.88 4.20
C ARG A 99 8.86 -2.55 4.15
N GLU A 100 9.23 -3.24 5.22
CA GLU A 100 10.50 -3.99 5.29
C GLU A 100 10.54 -5.06 4.21
N ALA A 101 9.47 -5.87 4.12
CA ALA A 101 9.39 -6.96 3.15
C ALA A 101 9.48 -6.47 1.70
N LEU A 102 8.68 -5.48 1.32
CA LEU A 102 8.66 -4.91 -0.03
C LEU A 102 10.03 -4.34 -0.43
N PHE A 103 10.74 -3.71 0.52
CA PHE A 103 12.10 -3.24 0.27
C PHE A 103 13.10 -4.41 0.13
N ALA A 104 13.06 -5.35 1.04
CA ALA A 104 14.03 -6.43 1.13
C ALA A 104 13.88 -7.46 -0.01
N ILE A 105 12.66 -7.72 -0.51
CA ILE A 105 12.42 -8.62 -1.64
C ILE A 105 13.20 -8.19 -2.88
N ALA A 106 13.28 -6.89 -3.18
CA ALA A 106 14.08 -6.43 -4.31
C ALA A 106 15.58 -6.78 -4.18
N GLN A 107 16.10 -6.77 -2.94
CA GLN A 107 17.49 -7.16 -2.68
C GLN A 107 17.74 -8.66 -2.90
N VAL A 108 16.70 -9.48 -2.81
CA VAL A 108 16.77 -10.93 -3.04
C VAL A 108 16.62 -11.27 -4.52
N VAL A 109 15.70 -10.57 -5.20
CA VAL A 109 15.28 -10.91 -6.56
C VAL A 109 16.18 -10.29 -7.62
N VAL A 110 16.62 -9.04 -7.41
CA VAL A 110 17.38 -8.30 -8.43
C VAL A 110 18.80 -8.80 -8.53
N ASN A 111 19.17 -9.31 -9.70
CA ASN A 111 20.55 -9.60 -10.06
C ASN A 111 21.16 -8.37 -10.76
N ALA A 112 21.88 -7.55 -9.99
CA ALA A 112 22.54 -6.34 -10.48
C ALA A 112 23.71 -6.60 -11.45
N THR A 113 24.14 -7.86 -11.64
CA THR A 113 25.17 -8.21 -12.63
C THR A 113 24.63 -8.37 -14.04
N ARG A 114 23.30 -8.46 -14.20
CA ARG A 114 22.66 -8.40 -15.53
C ARG A 114 22.71 -6.98 -16.11
N PRO A 115 22.81 -6.84 -17.43
CA PRO A 115 22.82 -5.51 -18.06
C PRO A 115 21.49 -4.76 -17.82
N ASN A 116 21.58 -3.58 -17.22
CA ASN A 116 20.44 -2.67 -17.01
C ASN A 116 19.17 -3.35 -16.46
N PRO A 117 19.24 -4.00 -15.30
CA PRO A 117 18.08 -4.69 -14.73
C PRO A 117 16.94 -3.70 -14.46
N VAL A 118 15.71 -4.14 -14.64
CA VAL A 118 14.50 -3.32 -14.48
C VAL A 118 13.60 -3.87 -13.37
N VAL A 119 13.01 -2.96 -12.61
CA VAL A 119 11.87 -3.21 -11.73
C VAL A 119 10.70 -2.39 -12.22
N LEU A 120 9.59 -3.05 -12.57
CA LEU A 120 8.35 -2.37 -12.93
C LEU A 120 7.60 -1.92 -11.67
N CYS A 121 7.19 -0.67 -11.65
CA CYS A 121 6.45 -0.05 -10.56
C CYS A 121 5.12 0.53 -11.06
N PRO A 122 4.00 0.36 -10.34
CA PRO A 122 2.78 1.09 -10.65
C PRO A 122 3.01 2.60 -10.52
N ASN A 123 2.18 3.42 -11.16
CA ASN A 123 2.30 4.89 -11.08
C ASN A 123 0.88 5.54 -11.12
N PRO A 124 0.41 6.20 -10.08
CA PRO A 124 1.09 6.51 -8.80
C PRO A 124 1.47 5.28 -7.98
N PHE A 125 2.37 5.44 -7.01
CA PHE A 125 2.97 4.32 -6.31
C PHE A 125 3.32 4.60 -4.84
N TYR A 126 3.67 3.54 -4.14
CA TYR A 126 4.31 3.64 -2.83
C TYR A 126 5.83 3.72 -3.01
N GLN A 127 6.46 4.78 -2.50
CA GLN A 127 7.87 5.14 -2.79
C GLN A 127 8.88 4.08 -2.40
N ILE A 128 8.49 3.09 -1.61
CA ILE A 128 9.35 1.97 -1.25
C ILE A 128 9.75 1.14 -2.48
N TYR A 129 8.87 1.00 -3.48
CA TYR A 129 9.18 0.23 -4.70
C TYR A 129 10.34 0.86 -5.48
N GLU A 130 10.32 2.18 -5.67
CA GLU A 130 11.40 2.94 -6.31
C GLU A 130 12.71 2.82 -5.53
N GLY A 131 12.66 3.08 -4.21
CA GLY A 131 13.84 3.00 -3.36
C GLY A 131 14.44 1.59 -3.30
N ALA A 132 13.59 0.56 -3.28
CA ALA A 132 14.01 -0.83 -3.30
C ALA A 132 14.71 -1.19 -4.63
N ALA A 133 14.14 -0.77 -5.77
CA ALA A 133 14.71 -0.97 -7.09
C ALA A 133 16.10 -0.31 -7.21
N LEU A 134 16.19 0.98 -6.88
CA LEU A 134 17.43 1.77 -6.97
C LEU A 134 18.54 1.17 -6.10
N LEU A 135 18.24 0.84 -4.84
CA LEU A 135 19.24 0.32 -3.92
C LEU A 135 19.61 -1.14 -4.20
N ALA A 136 18.77 -1.90 -4.91
CA ALA A 136 19.11 -3.20 -5.47
C ALA A 136 19.95 -3.10 -6.76
N GLY A 137 20.17 -1.90 -7.30
CA GLY A 137 20.95 -1.68 -8.51
C GLY A 137 20.12 -1.83 -9.80
N ALA A 138 18.79 -1.76 -9.72
CA ALA A 138 17.90 -1.80 -10.88
C ALA A 138 17.33 -0.43 -11.23
N GLN A 139 16.95 -0.27 -12.49
CA GLN A 139 16.21 0.89 -12.97
C GLN A 139 14.72 0.71 -12.65
N PRO A 140 14.08 1.60 -11.86
CA PRO A 140 12.62 1.61 -11.76
C PRO A 140 12.03 2.13 -13.08
N VAL A 141 11.05 1.41 -13.62
CA VAL A 141 10.24 1.82 -14.76
C VAL A 141 8.79 1.91 -14.30
N PHE A 142 8.17 3.05 -14.55
CA PHE A 142 6.84 3.37 -14.02
C PHE A 142 5.76 3.10 -15.06
N VAL A 143 4.74 2.34 -14.66
CA VAL A 143 3.58 2.01 -15.50
C VAL A 143 2.40 2.86 -15.06
N PRO A 144 1.96 3.85 -15.86
CA PRO A 144 0.93 4.79 -15.45
C PRO A 144 -0.45 4.13 -15.32
N SER A 145 -1.22 4.58 -14.34
CA SER A 145 -2.64 4.27 -14.24
C SER A 145 -3.46 5.17 -15.17
N GLN A 146 -4.55 4.63 -15.70
CA GLN A 146 -5.44 5.30 -16.64
C GLN A 146 -6.78 5.64 -15.94
N ALA A 147 -7.02 6.93 -15.74
CA ALA A 147 -8.23 7.39 -15.04
C ALA A 147 -9.52 6.98 -15.76
N GLU A 148 -9.51 6.94 -17.09
CA GLU A 148 -10.61 6.56 -17.97
C GLU A 148 -10.95 5.06 -17.86
N GLN A 149 -10.00 4.27 -17.36
CA GLN A 149 -10.13 2.82 -17.13
C GLN A 149 -10.21 2.48 -15.63
N GLY A 150 -10.76 3.39 -14.80
CA GLY A 150 -10.89 3.18 -13.36
C GLY A 150 -9.55 3.09 -12.62
N PHE A 151 -8.52 3.75 -13.14
CA PHE A 151 -7.14 3.71 -12.63
C PHE A 151 -6.44 2.35 -12.75
N ALA A 152 -6.87 1.51 -13.67
CA ALA A 152 -6.10 0.34 -14.08
C ALA A 152 -4.74 0.75 -14.65
N HIS A 153 -3.70 -0.05 -14.39
CA HIS A 153 -2.37 0.22 -14.94
C HIS A 153 -2.24 -0.38 -16.35
N ALA A 154 -1.57 0.35 -17.23
CA ALA A 154 -1.39 -0.02 -18.64
C ALA A 154 -0.25 -1.04 -18.83
N TRP A 155 -0.33 -2.20 -18.18
CA TRP A 155 0.71 -3.24 -18.24
C TRP A 155 0.95 -3.77 -19.65
N ASP A 156 -0.07 -3.76 -20.49
CA ASP A 156 -0.04 -4.17 -21.90
C ASP A 156 0.74 -3.20 -22.81
N THR A 157 0.99 -1.98 -22.35
CA THR A 157 1.77 -0.98 -23.09
C THR A 157 3.27 -1.04 -22.80
N VAL A 158 3.70 -1.86 -21.84
CA VAL A 158 5.12 -1.99 -21.50
C VAL A 158 5.87 -2.62 -22.67
N PRO A 159 6.90 -1.94 -23.24
CA PRO A 159 7.63 -2.44 -24.40
C PRO A 159 8.33 -3.78 -24.10
N GLU A 160 8.39 -4.65 -25.10
CA GLU A 160 9.09 -5.95 -25.03
C GLU A 160 10.54 -5.80 -24.58
N ALA A 161 11.26 -4.77 -25.04
CA ALA A 161 12.64 -4.49 -24.65
C ALA A 161 12.79 -4.13 -23.15
N ILE A 162 11.73 -3.64 -22.51
CA ILE A 162 11.68 -3.42 -21.06
C ILE A 162 11.41 -4.76 -20.35
N TRP A 163 10.43 -5.54 -20.81
CA TRP A 163 10.13 -6.85 -20.25
C TRP A 163 11.34 -7.79 -20.24
N GLN A 164 12.14 -7.82 -21.31
CA GLN A 164 13.37 -8.63 -21.42
C GLN A 164 14.40 -8.33 -20.32
N ARG A 165 14.37 -7.14 -19.73
CA ARG A 165 15.27 -6.73 -18.64
C ARG A 165 14.58 -6.72 -17.27
N THR A 166 13.26 -6.93 -17.26
CA THR A 166 12.47 -6.91 -16.02
C THR A 166 12.76 -8.14 -15.18
N GLN A 167 13.08 -7.92 -13.91
CA GLN A 167 13.33 -8.99 -12.95
C GLN A 167 12.28 -9.02 -11.83
N LEU A 168 11.63 -7.89 -11.59
CA LEU A 168 10.64 -7.73 -10.52
C LEU A 168 9.52 -6.79 -10.99
N VAL A 169 8.30 -7.16 -10.69
CA VAL A 169 7.11 -6.33 -10.90
C VAL A 169 6.41 -6.12 -9.57
N TYR A 170 6.19 -4.88 -9.17
CA TYR A 170 5.32 -4.55 -8.04
C TYR A 170 3.92 -4.21 -8.52
N VAL A 171 2.91 -4.73 -7.84
CA VAL A 171 1.50 -4.37 -7.99
C VAL A 171 0.94 -4.03 -6.63
N CYS A 172 0.20 -2.93 -6.52
CA CYS A 172 -0.54 -2.57 -5.32
C CYS A 172 -2.04 -2.76 -5.58
N SER A 173 -2.64 -3.77 -4.98
CA SER A 173 -4.07 -4.08 -5.15
C SER A 173 -4.69 -4.50 -3.82
N PRO A 174 -5.59 -3.67 -3.29
CA PRO A 174 -6.08 -2.35 -3.76
C PRO A 174 -5.01 -1.26 -3.80
N GLY A 175 -5.12 -0.36 -4.78
CA GLY A 175 -4.11 0.65 -5.09
C GLY A 175 -4.02 1.80 -4.07
N ASN A 176 -2.82 2.24 -3.75
CA ASN A 176 -2.54 3.50 -3.09
C ASN A 176 -1.97 4.47 -4.14
N PRO A 177 -2.66 5.57 -4.46
CA PRO A 177 -3.79 6.20 -3.75
C PRO A 177 -5.18 5.93 -4.34
N THR A 178 -5.30 5.19 -5.43
CA THR A 178 -6.49 5.16 -6.27
C THR A 178 -7.64 4.32 -5.70
N GLY A 179 -7.33 3.33 -4.86
CA GLY A 179 -8.28 2.33 -4.38
C GLY A 179 -8.70 1.30 -5.44
N ALA A 180 -8.15 1.38 -6.65
CA ALA A 180 -8.46 0.45 -7.73
C ALA A 180 -7.99 -0.97 -7.41
N ILE A 181 -8.75 -1.97 -7.84
CA ILE A 181 -8.42 -3.39 -7.70
C ILE A 181 -7.97 -3.98 -9.04
N THR A 182 -7.01 -4.89 -8.98
CA THR A 182 -6.53 -5.61 -10.16
C THR A 182 -7.52 -6.71 -10.52
N SER A 183 -8.05 -6.67 -11.75
CA SER A 183 -9.00 -7.66 -12.27
C SER A 183 -8.33 -9.00 -12.59
N LEU A 184 -9.13 -10.07 -12.71
CA LEU A 184 -8.63 -11.39 -13.12
C LEU A 184 -7.90 -11.34 -14.46
N ALA A 185 -8.42 -10.57 -15.42
CA ALA A 185 -7.78 -10.39 -16.73
C ALA A 185 -6.41 -9.70 -16.64
N GLN A 186 -6.29 -8.69 -15.76
CA GLN A 186 -5.01 -8.02 -15.53
C GLN A 186 -4.02 -8.93 -14.79
N TRP A 187 -4.48 -9.74 -13.83
CA TRP A 187 -3.63 -10.77 -13.21
C TRP A 187 -3.15 -11.79 -14.22
N GLN A 188 -4.02 -12.27 -15.11
CA GLN A 188 -3.63 -13.20 -16.17
C GLN A 188 -2.54 -12.62 -17.07
N LEU A 189 -2.71 -11.36 -17.55
CA LEU A 189 -1.71 -10.67 -18.37
C LEU A 189 -0.36 -10.58 -17.65
N LEU A 190 -0.37 -10.21 -16.37
CA LEU A 190 0.85 -10.10 -15.58
C LEU A 190 1.52 -11.46 -15.36
N PHE A 191 0.75 -12.52 -15.07
CA PHE A 191 1.30 -13.87 -14.91
C PHE A 191 1.96 -14.35 -16.20
N GLU A 192 1.29 -14.18 -17.35
CA GLU A 192 1.84 -14.58 -18.66
C GLU A 192 3.13 -13.80 -19.00
N ALA A 193 3.14 -12.49 -18.74
CA ALA A 193 4.31 -11.67 -18.99
C ALA A 193 5.48 -12.04 -18.05
N CYS A 194 5.21 -12.20 -16.75
CA CYS A 194 6.24 -12.57 -15.78
C CYS A 194 6.82 -13.96 -16.06
N GLU A 195 5.97 -14.95 -16.37
CA GLU A 195 6.41 -16.30 -16.74
C GLU A 195 7.29 -16.27 -18.01
N LYS A 196 6.83 -15.60 -19.06
CA LYS A 196 7.57 -15.47 -20.33
C LYS A 196 8.97 -14.89 -20.14
N HIS A 197 9.12 -13.92 -19.24
CA HIS A 197 10.37 -13.17 -19.05
C HIS A 197 11.18 -13.59 -17.80
N GLY A 198 10.65 -14.52 -16.99
CA GLY A 198 11.29 -14.98 -15.76
C GLY A 198 11.34 -13.89 -14.68
N ALA A 199 10.37 -12.99 -14.65
CA ALA A 199 10.24 -11.95 -13.64
C ALA A 199 9.44 -12.42 -12.43
N VAL A 200 9.82 -11.96 -11.24
CA VAL A 200 9.04 -12.18 -10.01
C VAL A 200 7.93 -11.13 -9.90
N LEU A 201 6.73 -11.56 -9.56
CA LEU A 201 5.58 -10.68 -9.33
C LEU A 201 5.28 -10.56 -7.84
N VAL A 202 5.27 -9.33 -7.33
CA VAL A 202 4.99 -9.02 -5.92
C VAL A 202 3.72 -8.18 -5.81
N ALA A 203 2.70 -8.71 -5.14
CA ALA A 203 1.47 -8.02 -4.85
C ALA A 203 1.49 -7.41 -3.44
N ASP A 204 1.41 -6.09 -3.32
CA ASP A 204 1.15 -5.38 -2.07
C ASP A 204 -0.37 -5.33 -1.83
N GLU A 205 -0.87 -6.21 -0.97
CA GLU A 205 -2.28 -6.39 -0.64
C GLU A 205 -2.65 -5.77 0.71
N CYS A 206 -1.90 -4.75 1.18
CA CYS A 206 -2.10 -4.16 2.51
C CYS A 206 -3.49 -3.56 2.75
N TYR A 207 -4.24 -3.25 1.71
CA TYR A 207 -5.59 -2.67 1.79
C TYR A 207 -6.72 -3.67 1.51
N SER A 208 -6.42 -4.95 1.29
CA SER A 208 -7.37 -5.98 0.86
C SER A 208 -8.55 -6.19 1.80
N GLU A 209 -8.42 -5.81 3.08
CA GLU A 209 -9.48 -5.96 4.08
C GLU A 209 -10.35 -4.70 4.28
N ILE A 210 -10.03 -3.61 3.60
CA ILE A 210 -10.84 -2.39 3.62
C ILE A 210 -11.57 -2.29 2.27
N TYR A 211 -12.72 -2.93 2.19
CA TYR A 211 -13.57 -2.98 1.00
C TYR A 211 -15.04 -2.69 1.36
N PHE A 212 -15.85 -2.41 0.36
CA PHE A 212 -17.20 -1.89 0.50
C PHE A 212 -18.25 -2.83 -0.08
N ASN A 213 -19.50 -2.71 0.39
CA ASN A 213 -20.66 -3.44 -0.15
C ASN A 213 -20.49 -4.96 -0.18
N ASN A 214 -19.72 -5.53 0.76
CA ASN A 214 -19.40 -6.96 0.80
C ASN A 214 -18.79 -7.51 -0.50
N GLN A 215 -18.03 -6.69 -1.23
CA GLN A 215 -17.32 -7.08 -2.44
C GLN A 215 -15.80 -7.15 -2.18
N PRO A 216 -15.30 -8.29 -1.69
CA PRO A 216 -13.89 -8.42 -1.34
C PRO A 216 -13.02 -8.38 -2.61
N PRO A 217 -11.89 -7.64 -2.59
CA PRO A 217 -10.92 -7.66 -3.69
C PRO A 217 -10.37 -9.04 -3.96
N LEU A 218 -10.12 -9.34 -5.23
CA LEU A 218 -9.41 -10.54 -5.66
C LEU A 218 -7.93 -10.42 -5.28
N GLY A 219 -7.41 -11.41 -4.53
CA GLY A 219 -5.98 -11.50 -4.22
C GLY A 219 -5.20 -12.17 -5.35
N MET A 220 -3.90 -11.90 -5.45
CA MET A 220 -3.03 -12.46 -6.48
C MET A 220 -2.98 -14.00 -6.45
N LEU A 221 -2.78 -14.59 -5.26
CA LEU A 221 -2.73 -16.06 -5.13
C LEU A 221 -4.09 -16.71 -5.42
N GLN A 222 -5.20 -16.03 -5.11
CA GLN A 222 -6.54 -16.47 -5.49
C GLN A 222 -6.72 -16.43 -7.01
N ALA A 223 -6.26 -15.38 -7.67
CA ALA A 223 -6.29 -15.26 -9.13
C ALA A 223 -5.45 -16.34 -9.79
N ALA A 224 -4.26 -16.64 -9.28
CA ALA A 224 -3.42 -17.73 -9.77
C ALA A 224 -4.14 -19.08 -9.67
N GLN A 225 -4.74 -19.40 -8.52
CA GLN A 225 -5.51 -20.62 -8.34
C GLN A 225 -6.71 -20.70 -9.29
N GLN A 226 -7.47 -19.61 -9.49
CA GLN A 226 -8.60 -19.58 -10.42
C GLN A 226 -8.19 -19.81 -11.87
N LEU A 227 -6.96 -19.42 -12.23
CA LEU A 227 -6.40 -19.63 -13.57
C LEU A 227 -5.63 -20.97 -13.70
N GLY A 228 -5.70 -21.84 -12.68
CA GLY A 228 -5.05 -23.16 -12.69
C GLY A 228 -3.52 -23.07 -12.63
N ARG A 229 -2.96 -21.99 -12.09
CA ARG A 229 -1.51 -21.77 -11.94
C ARG A 229 -1.05 -22.14 -10.53
N ASP A 230 0.18 -22.59 -10.42
CA ASP A 230 0.90 -22.63 -9.14
C ASP A 230 1.41 -21.24 -8.71
N PHE A 231 2.18 -21.16 -7.64
CA PHE A 231 2.68 -19.89 -7.11
C PHE A 231 4.13 -19.58 -7.51
N THR A 232 4.69 -20.28 -8.49
CA THR A 232 6.05 -20.07 -8.98
C THR A 232 6.23 -18.61 -9.42
N GLY A 233 7.22 -17.92 -8.85
CA GLY A 233 7.51 -16.51 -9.13
C GLY A 233 6.55 -15.50 -8.48
N LEU A 234 5.61 -15.91 -7.62
CA LEU A 234 4.58 -15.04 -7.04
C LEU A 234 4.78 -14.86 -5.53
N LEU A 235 4.75 -13.59 -5.06
CA LEU A 235 4.78 -13.25 -3.63
C LEU A 235 3.68 -12.23 -3.29
N ALA A 236 2.71 -12.60 -2.48
CA ALA A 236 1.73 -11.70 -1.90
C ALA A 236 2.21 -11.16 -0.55
N VAL A 237 2.10 -9.86 -0.32
CA VAL A 237 2.52 -9.17 0.90
C VAL A 237 1.32 -8.49 1.54
N THR A 238 1.09 -8.74 2.82
CA THR A 238 0.01 -8.09 3.57
C THR A 238 0.45 -7.69 4.98
N SER A 239 -0.39 -6.93 5.70
CA SER A 239 -0.01 -6.34 6.98
C SER A 239 -1.21 -6.09 7.88
N LEU A 240 -1.00 -6.24 9.19
CA LEU A 240 -1.97 -5.84 10.22
C LEU A 240 -2.12 -4.32 10.37
N SER A 241 -1.22 -3.53 9.75
CA SER A 241 -1.23 -2.07 9.88
C SER A 241 -2.54 -1.43 9.49
N LYS A 242 -3.17 -1.92 8.41
CA LYS A 242 -4.43 -1.37 7.86
C LYS A 242 -5.64 -2.25 8.23
N ARG A 243 -5.47 -3.56 8.12
CA ARG A 243 -6.48 -4.55 8.49
C ARG A 243 -6.94 -4.41 9.93
N SER A 244 -6.00 -4.20 10.85
CA SER A 244 -6.23 -4.31 12.31
C SER A 244 -5.89 -3.04 13.07
N ASN A 245 -5.77 -1.88 12.43
CA ASN A 245 -5.42 -0.60 13.06
C ASN A 245 -4.22 -0.70 14.02
N ALA A 246 -3.22 -1.48 13.65
CA ALA A 246 -2.04 -1.73 14.46
C ALA A 246 -0.73 -1.41 13.70
N PRO A 247 -0.55 -0.19 13.15
CA PRO A 247 0.64 0.15 12.39
C PRO A 247 1.91 0.11 13.24
N GLY A 248 1.81 0.42 14.53
CA GLY A 248 2.92 0.38 15.49
C GLY A 248 3.37 -1.04 15.86
N LEU A 249 2.53 -2.07 15.66
CA LEU A 249 2.87 -3.46 15.91
C LEU A 249 3.99 -3.98 15.01
N ARG A 250 4.17 -3.37 13.83
CA ARG A 250 5.15 -3.79 12.82
C ARG A 250 5.00 -5.26 12.44
N SER A 251 3.81 -5.66 12.03
CA SER A 251 3.49 -7.05 11.69
C SER A 251 2.82 -7.17 10.32
N GLY A 252 3.20 -8.22 9.60
CA GLY A 252 2.66 -8.67 8.33
C GLY A 252 3.23 -10.03 7.98
N PHE A 253 2.95 -10.50 6.78
CA PHE A 253 3.59 -11.69 6.23
C PHE A 253 3.73 -11.59 4.70
N VAL A 254 4.62 -12.41 4.17
CA VAL A 254 4.75 -12.70 2.74
C VAL A 254 4.31 -14.14 2.53
N ALA A 255 3.55 -14.38 1.46
CA ALA A 255 3.13 -15.73 1.08
C ALA A 255 3.25 -15.95 -0.43
N GLY A 256 3.54 -17.18 -0.85
CA GLY A 256 3.62 -17.53 -2.27
C GLY A 256 4.63 -18.62 -2.57
N ASP A 257 5.49 -18.39 -3.55
CA ASP A 257 6.51 -19.31 -4.03
C ASP A 257 7.44 -19.82 -2.91
N PRO A 258 7.45 -21.12 -2.59
CA PRO A 258 8.27 -21.65 -1.50
C PRO A 258 9.77 -21.48 -1.73
N ALA A 259 10.25 -21.49 -2.98
CA ALA A 259 11.65 -21.27 -3.29
C ALA A 259 12.06 -19.83 -3.02
N LEU A 260 11.21 -18.85 -3.39
CA LEU A 260 11.44 -17.44 -3.07
C LEU A 260 11.32 -17.18 -1.57
N ILE A 261 10.38 -17.79 -0.88
CA ILE A 261 10.23 -17.69 0.59
C ILE A 261 11.50 -18.20 1.28
N GLN A 262 12.08 -19.30 0.83
CA GLN A 262 13.33 -19.84 1.38
C GLN A 262 14.52 -18.88 1.17
N GLN A 263 14.67 -18.32 -0.02
CA GLN A 263 15.73 -17.34 -0.32
C GLN A 263 15.55 -16.06 0.47
N PHE A 264 14.31 -15.59 0.61
CA PHE A 264 13.99 -14.40 1.39
C PHE A 264 14.23 -14.63 2.89
N LEU A 265 13.92 -15.81 3.42
CA LEU A 265 14.25 -16.20 4.79
C LEU A 265 15.77 -16.19 5.02
N LEU A 266 16.55 -16.74 4.08
CA LEU A 266 18.03 -16.72 4.15
C LEU A 266 18.56 -15.28 4.22
N TYR A 267 18.09 -14.40 3.31
CA TYR A 267 18.47 -12.98 3.32
C TYR A 267 18.14 -12.32 4.66
N ARG A 268 16.91 -12.51 5.18
CA ARG A 268 16.46 -11.91 6.43
C ARG A 268 17.25 -12.43 7.65
N THR A 269 17.75 -13.64 7.59
CA THR A 269 18.61 -14.21 8.66
C THR A 269 19.91 -13.40 8.79
N TYR A 270 20.52 -13.00 7.68
CA TYR A 270 21.69 -12.12 7.69
C TYR A 270 21.34 -10.65 7.95
N HIS A 271 20.24 -10.18 7.43
CA HIS A 271 19.74 -8.81 7.65
C HIS A 271 19.28 -8.55 9.10
N GLY A 272 18.88 -9.59 9.85
CA GLY A 272 18.48 -9.50 11.25
C GLY A 272 17.02 -9.15 11.48
N SER A 273 16.16 -9.28 10.48
CA SER A 273 14.71 -8.94 10.56
C SER A 273 13.91 -10.07 11.18
N ALA A 274 13.92 -10.20 12.51
CA ALA A 274 13.12 -11.19 13.24
C ALA A 274 12.00 -10.52 14.04
N MET A 275 10.77 -11.05 13.94
CA MET A 275 9.63 -10.56 14.70
C MET A 275 9.69 -11.06 16.15
N GLY A 276 9.68 -10.18 17.15
CA GLY A 276 9.71 -10.54 18.57
C GLY A 276 8.51 -11.42 18.97
N GLY A 277 8.71 -12.34 19.94
CA GLY A 277 7.71 -13.31 20.35
C GLY A 277 6.39 -12.67 20.81
N VAL A 278 6.45 -11.60 21.57
CA VAL A 278 5.28 -10.81 22.00
C VAL A 278 4.45 -10.32 20.80
N VAL A 279 5.13 -9.83 19.76
CA VAL A 279 4.48 -9.36 18.52
C VAL A 279 3.91 -10.54 17.75
N GLN A 280 4.58 -11.69 17.73
CA GLN A 280 4.08 -12.89 17.07
C GLN A 280 2.78 -13.40 17.69
N ALA A 281 2.70 -13.45 19.03
CA ALA A 281 1.48 -13.84 19.74
C ALA A 281 0.30 -12.91 19.45
N ALA A 282 0.53 -11.59 19.51
CA ALA A 282 -0.46 -10.58 19.17
C ALA A 282 -0.90 -10.68 17.70
N SER A 283 0.05 -10.98 16.79
CA SER A 283 -0.23 -11.14 15.38
C SER A 283 -1.07 -12.38 15.09
N ALA A 284 -0.77 -13.52 15.72
CA ALA A 284 -1.56 -14.75 15.59
C ALA A 284 -3.01 -14.52 16.06
N ALA A 285 -3.20 -13.86 17.20
CA ALA A 285 -4.52 -13.49 17.70
C ALA A 285 -5.27 -12.56 16.72
N ALA A 286 -4.57 -11.58 16.14
CA ALA A 286 -5.16 -10.66 15.16
C ALA A 286 -5.58 -11.36 13.87
N TRP A 287 -4.76 -12.28 13.32
CA TRP A 287 -5.09 -13.03 12.11
C TRP A 287 -6.23 -14.02 12.34
N ALA A 288 -6.42 -14.53 13.55
CA ALA A 288 -7.51 -15.42 13.90
C ALA A 288 -8.85 -14.71 14.11
N ASP A 289 -8.85 -13.40 14.44
CA ASP A 289 -10.07 -12.64 14.73
C ASP A 289 -10.56 -11.86 13.50
N GLU A 290 -11.83 -12.02 13.16
CA GLU A 290 -12.51 -11.30 12.08
C GLU A 290 -13.48 -10.23 12.60
N ALA A 291 -13.89 -10.28 13.86
CA ALA A 291 -14.87 -9.35 14.41
C ALA A 291 -14.37 -7.90 14.35
N HIS A 292 -13.13 -7.64 14.74
CA HIS A 292 -12.56 -6.30 14.67
C HIS A 292 -12.37 -5.82 13.21
N VAL A 293 -12.13 -6.75 12.27
CA VAL A 293 -11.97 -6.40 10.84
C VAL A 293 -13.30 -5.96 10.24
N GLN A 294 -14.38 -6.68 10.57
CA GLN A 294 -15.73 -6.30 10.14
C GLN A 294 -16.13 -4.94 10.71
N ALA A 295 -15.88 -4.70 11.99
CA ALA A 295 -16.13 -3.41 12.64
C ALA A 295 -15.31 -2.28 12.01
N ASN A 296 -14.04 -2.53 11.72
CA ASN A 296 -13.15 -1.58 11.03
C ASN A 296 -13.66 -1.23 9.63
N ARG A 297 -14.10 -2.24 8.87
CA ARG A 297 -14.68 -2.08 7.52
C ARG A 297 -15.95 -1.25 7.56
N ALA A 298 -16.86 -1.53 8.50
CA ALA A 298 -18.09 -0.76 8.68
C ALA A 298 -17.79 0.72 9.03
N ALA A 299 -16.79 0.97 9.88
CA ALA A 299 -16.38 2.34 10.21
C ALA A 299 -15.84 3.10 8.99
N TYR A 300 -15.06 2.46 8.12
CA TYR A 300 -14.62 3.09 6.86
C TYR A 300 -15.79 3.34 5.91
N GLN A 301 -16.70 2.38 5.72
CA GLN A 301 -17.90 2.56 4.88
C GLN A 301 -18.67 3.81 5.32
N ALA A 302 -18.95 3.95 6.62
CA ALA A 302 -19.68 5.10 7.17
C ALA A 302 -18.99 6.44 6.88
N LYS A 303 -17.65 6.48 6.87
CA LYS A 303 -16.90 7.70 6.52
C LYS A 303 -17.07 8.07 5.06
N PHE A 304 -16.96 7.10 4.14
CA PHE A 304 -17.15 7.36 2.71
C PHE A 304 -18.57 7.81 2.40
N ASP A 305 -19.57 7.17 3.02
CA ASP A 305 -20.99 7.53 2.86
C ASP A 305 -21.29 8.96 3.32
N ALA A 306 -20.62 9.42 4.39
CA ALA A 306 -20.78 10.77 4.91
C ALA A 306 -19.98 11.83 4.12
N VAL A 307 -18.80 11.51 3.64
CA VAL A 307 -17.85 12.47 3.05
C VAL A 307 -18.11 12.70 1.56
N LEU A 308 -18.37 11.64 0.79
CA LEU A 308 -18.50 11.74 -0.67
C LEU A 308 -19.64 12.67 -1.13
N PRO A 309 -20.83 12.68 -0.53
CA PRO A 309 -21.89 13.61 -0.94
C PRO A 309 -21.51 15.08 -0.81
N LEU A 310 -20.62 15.43 0.13
CA LEU A 310 -20.15 16.81 0.32
C LEU A 310 -19.11 17.23 -0.72
N LEU A 311 -18.25 16.30 -1.16
CA LEU A 311 -17.15 16.60 -2.08
C LEU A 311 -17.57 16.58 -3.56
N ARG A 312 -18.47 15.67 -3.95
CA ARG A 312 -18.90 15.47 -5.34
C ARG A 312 -19.43 16.71 -6.06
N PRO A 313 -20.15 17.65 -5.41
CA PRO A 313 -20.59 18.89 -6.07
C PRO A 313 -19.44 19.82 -6.46
N HIS A 314 -18.26 19.67 -5.84
CA HIS A 314 -17.14 20.60 -5.94
C HIS A 314 -15.87 20.01 -6.57
N MET A 315 -15.74 18.68 -6.57
CA MET A 315 -14.58 17.95 -7.07
C MET A 315 -14.98 16.71 -7.85
N GLN A 316 -14.27 16.38 -8.91
CA GLN A 316 -14.43 15.08 -9.56
C GLN A 316 -13.83 13.99 -8.68
N VAL A 317 -14.67 13.26 -7.96
CA VAL A 317 -14.30 12.19 -7.03
C VAL A 317 -15.28 11.02 -7.14
N SER A 318 -14.73 9.82 -7.27
CA SER A 318 -15.47 8.55 -7.24
C SER A 318 -15.32 7.86 -5.90
N HIS A 319 -16.24 6.95 -5.59
CA HIS A 319 -16.04 5.98 -4.52
C HIS A 319 -14.94 5.01 -4.98
N PRO A 320 -13.88 4.77 -4.20
CA PRO A 320 -12.86 3.78 -4.54
C PRO A 320 -13.45 2.36 -4.41
N ASP A 321 -12.86 1.39 -5.10
CA ASP A 321 -13.25 -0.02 -4.95
C ASP A 321 -12.88 -0.54 -3.55
N ALA A 322 -11.72 -0.10 -3.01
CA ALA A 322 -11.24 -0.49 -1.69
C ALA A 322 -10.22 0.53 -1.12
N GLY A 323 -9.74 0.29 0.11
CA GLY A 323 -8.81 1.17 0.81
C GLY A 323 -9.51 2.30 1.55
N PHE A 324 -8.75 3.27 2.00
CA PHE A 324 -9.27 4.41 2.78
C PHE A 324 -8.87 5.77 2.18
N TYR A 325 -8.48 5.80 0.90
CA TYR A 325 -8.12 7.03 0.22
C TYR A 325 -9.22 7.51 -0.72
N LEU A 326 -9.38 8.84 -0.77
CA LEU A 326 -9.99 9.52 -1.90
C LEU A 326 -8.89 10.09 -2.80
N TRP A 327 -9.14 10.06 -4.12
CA TRP A 327 -8.23 10.53 -5.15
C TRP A 327 -8.88 11.55 -6.08
N PRO A 328 -9.44 12.66 -5.53
CA PRO A 328 -10.15 13.65 -6.31
C PRO A 328 -9.23 14.43 -7.24
N LYS A 329 -9.80 14.85 -8.39
CA LYS A 329 -9.22 15.89 -9.21
C LYS A 329 -9.52 17.26 -8.59
N ILE A 330 -8.53 18.15 -8.52
CA ILE A 330 -8.70 19.50 -8.00
C ILE A 330 -9.57 20.36 -8.93
N PRO A 331 -10.23 21.41 -8.43
CA PRO A 331 -11.03 22.33 -9.25
C PRO A 331 -10.22 23.00 -10.36
N PRO A 332 -10.83 23.31 -11.53
CA PRO A 332 -10.17 23.98 -12.66
C PRO A 332 -9.50 25.31 -12.33
N ALA A 333 -10.01 26.04 -11.34
CA ALA A 333 -9.46 27.30 -10.86
C ALA A 333 -7.98 27.22 -10.43
N PHE A 334 -7.48 26.04 -10.13
CA PHE A 334 -6.07 25.81 -9.80
C PHE A 334 -5.21 25.40 -11.00
N ALA A 335 -5.76 25.34 -12.22
CA ALA A 335 -5.04 25.02 -13.46
C ALA A 335 -4.15 23.76 -13.37
N GLY A 336 -4.58 22.75 -12.59
CA GLY A 336 -3.83 21.50 -12.38
C GLY A 336 -2.66 21.59 -11.39
N ASP A 337 -2.48 22.74 -10.70
CA ASP A 337 -1.47 22.89 -9.67
C ASP A 337 -1.96 22.38 -8.31
N ASP A 338 -1.74 21.09 -8.07
CA ASP A 338 -2.10 20.39 -6.84
C ASP A 338 -1.30 20.84 -5.61
N ALA A 339 -0.08 21.35 -5.80
CA ALA A 339 0.73 21.89 -4.72
C ALA A 339 0.15 23.24 -4.24
N ARG A 340 -0.20 24.14 -5.19
CA ARG A 340 -0.87 25.42 -4.88
C ARG A 340 -2.23 25.18 -4.22
N PHE A 341 -3.00 24.18 -4.70
CA PHE A 341 -4.26 23.79 -4.06
C PHE A 341 -4.05 23.41 -2.59
N ALA A 342 -3.08 22.54 -2.30
CA ALA A 342 -2.79 22.07 -0.95
C ALA A 342 -2.31 23.21 -0.02
N GLN A 343 -1.48 24.13 -0.50
CA GLN A 343 -1.04 25.32 0.26
C GLN A 343 -2.21 26.27 0.58
N ALA A 344 -3.06 26.56 -0.40
CA ALA A 344 -4.20 27.46 -0.22
C ALA A 344 -5.24 26.85 0.74
N LEU A 345 -5.50 25.55 0.66
CA LEU A 345 -6.39 24.83 1.57
C LEU A 345 -5.87 24.87 3.02
N LEU A 346 -4.58 24.65 3.23
CA LEU A 346 -3.95 24.77 4.54
C LEU A 346 -4.05 26.21 5.07
N ALA A 347 -3.71 27.20 4.25
CA ALA A 347 -3.72 28.61 4.63
C ALA A 347 -5.10 29.11 5.03
N GLN A 348 -6.16 28.69 4.34
CA GLN A 348 -7.51 29.23 4.52
C GLN A 348 -8.40 28.38 5.44
N TYR A 349 -8.21 27.06 5.49
CA TYR A 349 -9.10 26.12 6.21
C TYR A 349 -8.38 25.18 7.16
N ASN A 350 -7.06 25.28 7.29
CA ASN A 350 -6.21 24.45 8.14
C ASN A 350 -6.44 22.92 7.92
N VAL A 351 -6.55 22.52 6.65
CA VAL A 351 -6.66 21.11 6.24
C VAL A 351 -5.47 20.73 5.38
N VAL A 352 -4.81 19.64 5.75
CA VAL A 352 -3.66 19.09 5.01
C VAL A 352 -4.10 17.96 4.09
N VAL A 353 -3.77 18.05 2.81
CA VAL A 353 -3.89 16.98 1.80
C VAL A 353 -2.54 16.72 1.15
N LEU A 354 -2.35 15.58 0.51
CA LEU A 354 -1.10 15.25 -0.18
C LEU A 354 -1.22 15.51 -1.68
N PRO A 355 -0.41 16.43 -2.26
CA PRO A 355 -0.37 16.63 -3.71
C PRO A 355 -0.06 15.34 -4.47
N GLY A 356 -0.81 15.07 -5.53
CA GLY A 356 -0.71 13.82 -6.24
C GLY A 356 0.61 13.64 -6.96
N ARG A 357 1.18 14.73 -7.51
CA ARG A 357 2.50 14.69 -8.13
C ARG A 357 3.64 14.23 -7.21
N TYR A 358 3.44 14.25 -5.88
CA TYR A 358 4.48 13.82 -4.93
C TYR A 358 4.56 12.29 -4.79
N ILE A 359 3.52 11.59 -5.20
CA ILE A 359 3.43 10.13 -5.16
C ILE A 359 3.34 9.50 -6.55
N ALA A 360 3.75 10.25 -7.56
CA ALA A 360 3.84 9.81 -8.94
C ALA A 360 5.16 10.27 -9.58
N ARG A 361 5.46 9.77 -10.76
CA ARG A 361 6.59 10.18 -11.58
C ARG A 361 6.11 10.55 -12.99
N ASP A 362 6.85 11.45 -13.62
CA ASP A 362 6.62 11.78 -15.02
C ASP A 362 7.04 10.60 -15.91
N VAL A 363 6.16 10.24 -16.81
CA VAL A 363 6.42 9.25 -17.87
C VAL A 363 6.00 9.91 -19.17
N ASP A 364 6.94 10.06 -20.10
CA ASP A 364 6.72 10.69 -21.44
C ASP A 364 6.03 12.07 -21.36
N GLY A 365 6.42 12.88 -20.37
CA GLY A 365 5.87 14.23 -20.14
C GLY A 365 4.50 14.26 -19.45
N HIS A 366 3.98 13.11 -19.02
CA HIS A 366 2.73 13.01 -18.29
C HIS A 366 2.95 12.47 -16.87
N ASN A 367 2.37 13.17 -15.87
CA ASN A 367 2.35 12.74 -14.47
C ASN A 367 0.92 12.35 -14.08
N PRO A 368 0.62 11.07 -13.83
CA PRO A 368 -0.76 10.64 -13.53
C PRO A 368 -1.29 11.13 -12.17
N GLY A 369 -0.39 11.67 -11.34
CA GLY A 369 -0.75 12.32 -10.06
C GLY A 369 -1.01 13.82 -10.18
N ALA A 370 -0.62 14.47 -11.29
CA ALA A 370 -0.80 15.91 -11.45
C ALA A 370 -2.28 16.30 -11.48
N GLY A 371 -2.61 17.42 -10.85
CA GLY A 371 -3.99 17.92 -10.77
C GLY A 371 -4.90 17.08 -9.86
N ARG A 372 -4.34 16.23 -9.01
CA ARG A 372 -5.07 15.42 -8.02
C ARG A 372 -4.48 15.60 -6.63
N VAL A 373 -5.26 15.27 -5.62
CA VAL A 373 -4.78 15.19 -4.24
C VAL A 373 -5.21 13.87 -3.62
N ARG A 374 -4.37 13.33 -2.72
CA ARG A 374 -4.76 12.18 -1.90
C ARG A 374 -5.30 12.65 -0.57
N MET A 375 -6.47 12.15 -0.19
CA MET A 375 -7.11 12.36 1.10
C MET A 375 -7.30 11.02 1.80
N ALA A 376 -6.72 10.85 3.00
CA ALA A 376 -6.83 9.64 3.81
C ALA A 376 -7.94 9.82 4.85
N LEU A 377 -9.00 9.04 4.77
CA LEU A 377 -10.13 9.07 5.71
C LEU A 377 -9.85 8.23 6.98
N VAL A 378 -8.69 8.44 7.59
CA VAL A 378 -8.18 7.62 8.71
C VAL A 378 -8.61 8.11 10.10
N ALA A 379 -8.97 9.38 10.22
CA ALA A 379 -9.46 9.96 11.48
C ALA A 379 -10.87 9.46 11.84
N GLU A 380 -11.35 9.81 13.03
CA GLU A 380 -12.74 9.55 13.42
C GLU A 380 -13.72 10.19 12.43
N GLN A 381 -14.92 9.62 12.31
CA GLN A 381 -15.90 10.03 11.31
C GLN A 381 -16.24 11.52 11.39
N ALA A 382 -16.40 12.06 12.60
CA ALA A 382 -16.69 13.48 12.81
C ALA A 382 -15.58 14.40 12.28
N GLU A 383 -14.31 14.03 12.47
CA GLU A 383 -13.16 14.80 11.96
C GLU A 383 -13.07 14.70 10.42
N CYS A 384 -13.34 13.52 9.85
CA CYS A 384 -13.40 13.34 8.39
C CYS A 384 -14.52 14.18 7.77
N LEU A 385 -15.69 14.22 8.43
CA LEU A 385 -16.84 15.02 7.99
C LEU A 385 -16.54 16.51 8.03
N GLU A 386 -15.97 17.00 9.13
CA GLU A 386 -15.54 18.40 9.26
C GLU A 386 -14.49 18.78 8.20
N ALA A 387 -13.52 17.90 7.95
CA ALA A 387 -12.53 18.13 6.88
C ALA A 387 -13.21 18.24 5.51
N ALA A 388 -14.16 17.36 5.20
CA ALA A 388 -14.90 17.39 3.94
C ALA A 388 -15.73 18.67 3.78
N GLN A 389 -16.39 19.15 4.83
CA GLN A 389 -17.13 20.42 4.84
C GLN A 389 -16.20 21.61 4.54
N ARG A 390 -15.01 21.66 5.17
CA ARG A 390 -14.01 22.70 4.92
C ARG A 390 -13.47 22.65 3.50
N VAL A 391 -13.17 21.46 2.97
CA VAL A 391 -12.72 21.28 1.57
C VAL A 391 -13.82 21.72 0.60
N ALA A 392 -15.06 21.33 0.84
CA ALA A 392 -16.20 21.75 0.01
C ALA A 392 -16.39 23.28 0.00
N ALA A 393 -16.34 23.93 1.17
CA ALA A 393 -16.42 25.38 1.30
C ALA A 393 -15.25 26.09 0.57
N PHE A 394 -14.03 25.57 0.71
CA PHE A 394 -12.87 26.09 0.00
C PHE A 394 -13.03 25.99 -1.52
N CYS A 395 -13.46 24.85 -2.03
CA CYS A 395 -13.67 24.64 -3.46
C CYS A 395 -14.81 25.51 -4.02
N ALA A 396 -15.89 25.71 -3.24
CA ALA A 396 -17.00 26.59 -3.63
C ALA A 396 -16.57 28.07 -3.70
N ALA A 397 -15.69 28.51 -2.80
CA ALA A 397 -15.16 29.87 -2.82
C ALA A 397 -14.14 30.12 -3.94
N ALA A 398 -13.55 29.08 -4.51
CA ALA A 398 -12.57 29.14 -5.60
C ALA A 398 -13.20 28.97 -7.00
N ALA A 399 -14.49 28.61 -7.08
CA ALA A 399 -15.23 28.43 -8.33
C ALA A 399 -15.71 29.75 -8.89
#